data_7f17b8cc21af6fc9c30fe44fb0ed4170
#
_entry.id   7f17b8cc21af6fc9c30fe44fb0ed4170
#
_cell.length_a   1.000
_cell.length_b   1.000
_cell.length_c   1.000
_cell.angle_alpha   90.00
_cell.angle_beta   90.00
_cell.angle_gamma   90.00
#
_symmetry.space_group_name_H-M   'P 1'
#
loop_
_entity.id
_entity.type
_entity.pdbx_description
1 polymer ?
#
loop_
_entity_poly.entity_id
_entity_poly.type
_entity_poly.pdbx_seq_one_letter_code
_entity_poly.pdbx_strand_id
1 'polypeptide(L)'
;MLVITNFNDSFDVLANKKAIILTGRVHPGESNSSYVIQGLIEFLLSNDQKASNLRKHYIFKIVPMLNPDGVIRGNFRMNSVGKDLNRMWTEENEETSPSVYFCHKMIRKTLNSRDIYFFCDFHGHSNKFNFFLYSCKSKCDFIKIGVNNQIPNPNKKRLTFYELIFQEIYSKENVFFDKNSCVNKIYPSKIKTARAVLKNKYNIDFSYCLETSLGAIKVDNGRIMPFTIEQYKKVGRDFGISLYKLSIPKIYYLSYNSVRVNEAKSNIGNNANGKKIKGKYLFLPMINPNIGMNNYIYNYNKFNSPFFSKGNHANHNEPIKNKSGNDIIKKNYHKNKVIEKNKFLSPIISPLKDKNIFSFKAK
;
A
#
# COMPACT_ATOMS: atom_id res chain seq x y z
N MET A 1 10.46 12.26 -5.41
CA MET A 1 9.79 10.95 -5.56
C MET A 1 10.58 10.10 -6.54
N LEU A 2 10.77 8.82 -6.22
CA LEU A 2 11.38 7.82 -7.10
C LEU A 2 10.26 6.97 -7.72
N VAL A 3 10.48 6.52 -8.97
CA VAL A 3 9.60 5.56 -9.64
C VAL A 3 10.44 4.37 -10.05
N ILE A 4 10.05 3.17 -9.61
CA ILE A 4 10.74 1.92 -9.94
C ILE A 4 9.74 0.94 -10.56
N THR A 5 10.06 0.45 -11.75
CA THR A 5 9.31 -0.58 -12.48
C THR A 5 10.20 -1.15 -13.58
N ASN A 6 9.73 -2.12 -14.36
CA ASN A 6 10.39 -2.47 -15.62
C ASN A 6 9.92 -1.50 -16.71
N PHE A 7 10.74 -0.52 -17.06
CA PHE A 7 10.42 0.50 -18.07
C PHE A 7 10.54 -0.02 -19.51
N ASN A 8 11.12 -1.19 -19.71
CA ASN A 8 11.22 -1.83 -21.04
C ASN A 8 9.91 -2.52 -21.46
N ASP A 9 8.90 -2.58 -20.58
CA ASP A 9 7.60 -3.14 -20.92
C ASP A 9 6.85 -2.19 -21.87
N SER A 10 5.97 -2.74 -22.72
CA SER A 10 5.13 -1.95 -23.63
C SER A 10 4.21 -1.00 -22.85
N PHE A 11 3.72 0.03 -23.55
CA PHE A 11 2.81 1.01 -22.95
C PHE A 11 1.57 0.35 -22.32
N ASP A 12 0.97 -0.64 -23.02
CA ASP A 12 -0.21 -1.35 -22.52
C ASP A 12 0.08 -2.14 -21.24
N VAL A 13 1.25 -2.79 -21.16
CA VAL A 13 1.68 -3.49 -19.96
C VAL A 13 1.91 -2.49 -18.81
N LEU A 14 2.60 -1.39 -19.07
CA LEU A 14 2.82 -0.33 -18.07
C LEU A 14 1.51 0.30 -17.58
N ALA A 15 0.54 0.51 -18.49
CA ALA A 15 -0.77 1.07 -18.14
C ALA A 15 -1.57 0.17 -17.19
N ASN A 16 -1.43 -1.15 -17.33
CA ASN A 16 -2.16 -2.14 -16.53
C ASN A 16 -1.51 -2.49 -15.18
N LYS A 17 -0.27 -2.04 -14.91
CA LYS A 17 0.39 -2.29 -13.62
C LYS A 17 -0.29 -1.52 -12.49
N LYS A 18 -0.49 -2.20 -11.37
CA LYS A 18 -0.95 -1.55 -10.13
C LYS A 18 0.19 -0.77 -9.47
N ALA A 19 -0.15 0.28 -8.73
CA ALA A 19 0.83 1.07 -8.01
C ALA A 19 1.03 0.54 -6.58
N ILE A 20 2.28 0.64 -6.10
CA ILE A 20 2.66 0.52 -4.70
C ILE A 20 3.24 1.86 -4.28
N ILE A 21 2.67 2.49 -3.24
CA ILE A 21 3.11 3.80 -2.75
C ILE A 21 3.78 3.61 -1.40
N LEU A 22 4.98 4.15 -1.28
CA LEU A 22 5.80 4.04 -0.08
C LEU A 22 6.31 5.43 0.30
N THR A 23 6.17 5.77 1.59
CA THR A 23 6.62 7.05 2.14
C THR A 23 7.51 6.80 3.35
N GLY A 24 8.40 7.72 3.65
CA GLY A 24 9.18 7.64 4.88
C GLY A 24 9.75 8.97 5.31
N ARG A 25 10.38 8.96 6.47
CA ARG A 25 11.00 10.13 7.07
C ARG A 25 10.02 11.32 7.21
N VAL A 26 8.74 11.04 7.52
CA VAL A 26 7.75 12.07 7.85
C VAL A 26 8.13 12.77 9.16
N HIS A 27 8.71 12.04 10.10
CA HIS A 27 9.36 12.60 11.29
C HIS A 27 10.88 12.67 11.06
N PRO A 28 11.47 13.84 11.11
CA PRO A 28 12.88 14.05 10.73
C PRO A 28 13.89 13.24 11.56
N GLY A 29 13.64 13.05 12.86
CA GLY A 29 14.51 12.31 13.76
C GLY A 29 14.51 10.78 13.58
N GLU A 30 13.56 10.25 12.81
CA GLU A 30 13.41 8.81 12.58
C GLU A 30 14.33 8.31 11.44
N SER A 31 15.66 8.52 11.61
CA SER A 31 16.69 8.23 10.58
C SER A 31 16.73 6.78 10.13
N ASN A 32 16.36 5.84 11.00
CA ASN A 32 16.26 4.42 10.71
C ASN A 32 15.29 4.11 9.56
N SER A 33 14.19 4.85 9.43
CA SER A 33 13.24 4.68 8.33
C SER A 33 13.89 4.90 6.96
N SER A 34 14.89 5.79 6.87
CA SER A 34 15.64 6.01 5.62
C SER A 34 16.51 4.81 5.26
N TYR A 35 17.16 4.16 6.24
CA TYR A 35 17.96 2.95 5.99
C TYR A 35 17.08 1.76 5.60
N VAL A 36 15.90 1.63 6.18
CA VAL A 36 14.92 0.61 5.79
C VAL A 36 14.48 0.81 4.33
N ILE A 37 14.12 2.04 3.96
CA ILE A 37 13.76 2.37 2.57
C ILE A 37 14.95 2.14 1.62
N GLN A 38 16.17 2.48 2.04
CA GLN A 38 17.37 2.23 1.24
C GLN A 38 17.53 0.74 0.93
N GLY A 39 17.43 -0.14 1.94
CA GLY A 39 17.54 -1.58 1.73
C GLY A 39 16.43 -2.14 0.82
N LEU A 40 15.23 -1.59 0.90
CA LEU A 40 14.15 -1.92 -0.02
C LEU A 40 14.45 -1.46 -1.46
N ILE A 41 14.98 -0.25 -1.66
CA ILE A 41 15.35 0.27 -2.98
C ILE A 41 16.48 -0.57 -3.57
N GLU A 42 17.53 -0.87 -2.78
CA GLU A 42 18.64 -1.72 -3.19
C GLU A 42 18.13 -3.10 -3.65
N PHE A 43 17.21 -3.71 -2.90
CA PHE A 43 16.55 -4.95 -3.31
C PHE A 43 15.75 -4.80 -4.60
N LEU A 44 14.90 -3.78 -4.69
CA LEU A 44 14.06 -3.56 -5.88
C LEU A 44 14.88 -3.31 -7.14
N LEU A 45 16.09 -2.77 -7.04
CA LEU A 45 17.00 -2.51 -8.17
C LEU A 45 17.94 -3.68 -8.46
N SER A 46 18.00 -4.68 -7.58
CA SER A 46 18.89 -5.83 -7.74
C SER A 46 18.46 -6.77 -8.87
N ASN A 47 19.35 -7.72 -9.20
CA ASN A 47 19.10 -8.81 -10.14
C ASN A 47 18.34 -10.00 -9.49
N ASP A 48 17.87 -9.89 -8.24
CA ASP A 48 17.06 -10.92 -7.60
C ASP A 48 15.79 -11.15 -8.43
N GLN A 49 15.47 -12.41 -8.70
CA GLN A 49 14.30 -12.81 -9.50
C GLN A 49 12.98 -12.32 -8.89
N LYS A 50 12.89 -12.24 -7.56
CA LYS A 50 11.71 -11.73 -6.87
C LYS A 50 11.55 -10.23 -7.10
N ALA A 51 12.66 -9.47 -7.05
CA ALA A 51 12.68 -8.04 -7.37
C ALA A 51 12.31 -7.79 -8.84
N SER A 52 12.86 -8.59 -9.77
CA SER A 52 12.50 -8.54 -11.20
C SER A 52 11.01 -8.77 -11.40
N ASN A 53 10.43 -9.79 -10.76
CA ASN A 53 9.00 -10.08 -10.83
C ASN A 53 8.15 -8.93 -10.26
N LEU A 54 8.56 -8.32 -9.15
CA LEU A 54 7.86 -7.15 -8.62
C LEU A 54 7.86 -6.00 -9.61
N ARG A 55 8.99 -5.68 -10.25
CA ARG A 55 9.09 -4.63 -11.27
C ARG A 55 8.27 -4.93 -12.54
N LYS A 56 8.08 -6.21 -12.88
CA LYS A 56 7.20 -6.61 -14.00
C LYS A 56 5.72 -6.37 -13.72
N HIS A 57 5.28 -6.48 -12.46
CA HIS A 57 3.85 -6.44 -12.12
C HIS A 57 3.41 -5.12 -11.48
N TYR A 58 4.33 -4.33 -10.92
CA TYR A 58 4.00 -3.13 -10.15
C TYR A 58 4.81 -1.91 -10.60
N ILE A 59 4.23 -0.74 -10.34
CA ILE A 59 4.92 0.54 -10.35
C ILE A 59 5.08 1.01 -8.91
N PHE A 60 6.32 1.06 -8.43
CA PHE A 60 6.64 1.62 -7.12
C PHE A 60 6.77 3.13 -7.24
N LYS A 61 6.06 3.86 -6.39
CA LYS A 61 6.19 5.31 -6.20
C LYS A 61 6.67 5.55 -4.77
N ILE A 62 7.93 5.94 -4.63
CA ILE A 62 8.60 6.04 -3.34
C ILE A 62 8.92 7.50 -3.06
N VAL A 63 8.45 8.01 -1.92
CA VAL A 63 8.84 9.30 -1.35
C VAL A 63 9.72 9.04 -0.13
N PRO A 64 11.05 8.96 -0.32
CA PRO A 64 11.94 8.46 0.74
C PRO A 64 12.12 9.43 1.91
N MET A 65 11.80 10.71 1.70
CA MET A 65 11.90 11.75 2.73
C MET A 65 10.75 12.74 2.56
N LEU A 66 9.73 12.60 3.40
CA LEU A 66 8.55 13.45 3.39
C LEU A 66 8.79 14.82 4.05
N ASN A 67 9.76 14.91 4.97
CA ASN A 67 10.03 16.12 5.74
C ASN A 67 11.49 16.58 5.60
N PRO A 68 11.93 16.96 4.38
CA PRO A 68 13.30 17.37 4.14
C PRO A 68 13.67 18.63 4.92
N ASP A 69 12.75 19.58 5.07
CA ASP A 69 13.00 20.83 5.82
C ASP A 69 13.30 20.55 7.29
N GLY A 70 12.52 19.66 7.90
CA GLY A 70 12.75 19.25 9.28
C GLY A 70 14.08 18.52 9.45
N VAL A 71 14.49 17.70 8.48
CA VAL A 71 15.79 17.02 8.48
C VAL A 71 16.93 18.03 8.42
N ILE A 72 16.88 19.00 7.49
CA ILE A 72 17.91 20.04 7.33
C ILE A 72 18.04 20.89 8.59
N ARG A 73 16.91 21.19 9.26
CA ARG A 73 16.89 21.98 10.49
C ARG A 73 17.25 21.21 11.76
N GLY A 74 17.44 19.89 11.67
CA GLY A 74 17.70 19.05 12.82
C GLY A 74 16.50 18.84 13.74
N ASN A 75 15.27 19.05 13.25
CA ASN A 75 14.08 18.80 14.04
C ASN A 75 13.91 17.31 14.32
N PHE A 76 13.39 16.96 15.50
CA PHE A 76 13.09 15.57 15.80
C PHE A 76 11.78 15.08 15.14
N ARG A 77 10.73 15.94 15.16
CA ARG A 77 9.39 15.51 14.74
C ARG A 77 8.68 16.45 13.76
N MET A 78 8.75 17.75 14.02
CA MET A 78 7.96 18.75 13.29
C MET A 78 8.64 19.18 11.99
N ASN A 79 7.87 19.72 11.06
CA ASN A 79 8.39 20.41 9.90
C ASN A 79 8.88 21.82 10.25
N SER A 80 9.27 22.61 9.23
CA SER A 80 9.81 23.98 9.39
C SER A 80 8.84 24.98 10.02
N VAL A 81 7.53 24.71 9.96
CA VAL A 81 6.47 25.57 10.52
C VAL A 81 5.82 24.97 11.78
N GLY A 82 6.48 24.02 12.44
CA GLY A 82 6.04 23.44 13.71
C GLY A 82 4.84 22.49 13.60
N LYS A 83 4.60 21.87 12.42
CA LYS A 83 3.52 20.92 12.22
C LYS A 83 4.04 19.47 12.22
N ASP A 84 3.33 18.58 12.92
CA ASP A 84 3.49 17.14 12.74
C ASP A 84 2.81 16.70 11.43
N LEU A 85 3.61 16.46 10.40
CA LEU A 85 3.10 16.13 9.08
C LEU A 85 2.24 14.84 9.09
N ASN A 86 2.47 13.91 10.04
CA ASN A 86 1.63 12.72 10.18
C ASN A 86 0.32 12.98 10.95
N ARG A 87 -0.05 14.25 11.15
CA ARG A 87 -1.38 14.70 11.59
C ARG A 87 -2.06 15.59 10.56
N MET A 88 -1.41 15.85 9.42
CA MET A 88 -1.89 16.77 8.39
C MET A 88 -2.57 16.07 7.21
N TRP A 89 -2.69 14.73 7.23
CA TRP A 89 -3.23 13.97 6.08
C TRP A 89 -4.74 14.16 5.84
N THR A 90 -5.48 14.75 6.77
CA THR A 90 -6.87 15.16 6.54
C THR A 90 -6.98 16.61 6.04
N GLU A 91 -5.91 17.38 6.14
CA GLU A 91 -5.84 18.80 5.82
C GLU A 91 -4.96 18.95 4.58
N GLU A 92 -5.53 19.16 3.42
CA GLU A 92 -4.75 19.31 2.19
C GLU A 92 -4.26 20.77 2.04
N ASN A 93 -3.37 21.23 2.94
CA ASN A 93 -2.85 22.58 2.96
C ASN A 93 -1.44 22.63 2.34
N GLU A 94 -1.30 23.38 1.23
CA GLU A 94 -0.05 23.50 0.49
C GLU A 94 1.00 24.33 1.23
N GLU A 95 0.60 25.35 2.00
CA GLU A 95 1.51 26.25 2.69
C GLU A 95 2.14 25.62 3.93
N THR A 96 1.32 24.95 4.75
CA THR A 96 1.77 24.41 6.04
C THR A 96 2.25 22.96 5.97
N SER A 97 1.87 22.22 4.91
CA SER A 97 2.23 20.81 4.72
C SER A 97 2.40 20.44 3.23
N PRO A 98 3.29 21.12 2.48
CA PRO A 98 3.42 20.97 1.03
C PRO A 98 3.70 19.54 0.60
N SER A 99 4.57 18.82 1.29
CA SER A 99 4.89 17.43 0.93
C SER A 99 3.69 16.49 1.05
N VAL A 100 2.85 16.64 2.07
CA VAL A 100 1.61 15.88 2.25
C VAL A 100 0.60 16.26 1.16
N TYR A 101 0.45 17.55 0.88
CA TYR A 101 -0.42 18.06 -0.18
C TYR A 101 -0.06 17.48 -1.56
N PHE A 102 1.22 17.50 -1.93
CA PHE A 102 1.69 16.92 -3.19
C PHE A 102 1.59 15.37 -3.19
N CYS A 103 1.70 14.72 -2.04
CA CYS A 103 1.38 13.29 -1.93
C CYS A 103 -0.09 13.01 -2.26
N HIS A 104 -1.03 13.82 -1.78
CA HIS A 104 -2.44 13.69 -2.15
C HIS A 104 -2.66 13.89 -3.65
N LYS A 105 -2.02 14.91 -4.26
CA LYS A 105 -2.06 15.11 -5.72
C LYS A 105 -1.55 13.88 -6.48
N MET A 106 -0.41 13.31 -6.04
CA MET A 106 0.18 12.12 -6.63
C MET A 106 -0.74 10.90 -6.49
N ILE A 107 -1.35 10.70 -5.31
CA ILE A 107 -2.29 9.61 -5.04
C ILE A 107 -3.50 9.72 -5.97
N ARG A 108 -4.15 10.88 -6.04
CA ARG A 108 -5.31 11.11 -6.93
C ARG A 108 -4.94 10.90 -8.40
N LYS A 109 -3.81 11.47 -8.86
CA LYS A 109 -3.33 11.24 -10.23
C LYS A 109 -3.07 9.76 -10.51
N THR A 110 -2.60 9.02 -9.52
CA THR A 110 -2.39 7.56 -9.65
C THR A 110 -3.71 6.82 -9.75
N LEU A 111 -4.68 7.12 -8.88
CA LEU A 111 -6.00 6.47 -8.90
C LEU A 111 -6.79 6.75 -10.18
N ASN A 112 -6.59 7.91 -10.81
CA ASN A 112 -7.20 8.22 -12.12
C ASN A 112 -6.65 7.36 -13.26
N SER A 113 -5.47 6.75 -13.11
CA SER A 113 -4.82 5.96 -14.16
C SER A 113 -4.70 4.47 -13.83
N ARG A 114 -4.68 4.09 -12.55
CA ARG A 114 -4.46 2.71 -12.09
C ARG A 114 -4.81 2.51 -10.63
N ASP A 115 -5.09 1.28 -10.24
CA ASP A 115 -5.31 0.91 -8.84
C ASP A 115 -4.03 1.09 -8.01
N ILE A 116 -4.20 1.52 -6.76
CA ILE A 116 -3.16 1.46 -5.74
C ILE A 116 -3.37 0.17 -4.95
N TYR A 117 -2.44 -0.78 -5.10
CA TYR A 117 -2.49 -2.08 -4.46
C TYR A 117 -2.08 -2.04 -3.00
N PHE A 118 -1.03 -1.24 -2.68
CA PHE A 118 -0.39 -1.26 -1.37
C PHE A 118 0.15 0.12 -1.01
N PHE A 119 0.03 0.47 0.27
CA PHE A 119 0.65 1.66 0.86
C PHE A 119 1.37 1.29 2.15
N CYS A 120 2.56 1.85 2.36
CA CYS A 120 3.25 1.81 3.65
C CYS A 120 4.00 3.12 3.92
N ASP A 121 3.84 3.62 5.16
CA ASP A 121 4.62 4.72 5.70
C ASP A 121 5.67 4.17 6.67
N PHE A 122 6.95 4.48 6.43
CA PHE A 122 8.08 3.95 7.19
C PHE A 122 8.47 4.91 8.30
N HIS A 123 8.42 4.43 9.54
CA HIS A 123 8.64 5.17 10.77
C HIS A 123 9.74 4.59 11.65
N GLY A 124 10.17 5.38 12.63
CA GLY A 124 10.97 4.95 13.76
C GLY A 124 10.17 4.96 15.06
N HIS A 125 10.45 4.00 15.95
CA HIS A 125 9.79 3.87 17.24
C HIS A 125 10.81 3.94 18.39
N SER A 126 10.59 4.85 19.37
CA SER A 126 11.53 5.09 20.47
C SER A 126 11.40 4.12 21.64
N ASN A 127 10.20 3.56 21.90
CA ASN A 127 9.90 2.86 23.15
C ASN A 127 9.77 1.33 23.01
N LYS A 128 9.80 0.79 21.80
CA LYS A 128 9.71 -0.65 21.57
C LYS A 128 10.95 -1.15 20.86
N PHE A 129 11.27 -2.40 21.11
CA PHE A 129 12.31 -3.13 20.40
C PHE A 129 11.81 -3.66 19.05
N ASN A 130 12.72 -4.17 18.25
CA ASN A 130 12.43 -4.86 17.00
C ASN A 130 11.71 -3.96 15.98
N PHE A 131 10.86 -4.55 15.13
CA PHE A 131 10.00 -3.81 14.22
C PHE A 131 8.66 -4.52 14.08
N PHE A 132 7.61 -3.75 13.77
CA PHE A 132 6.24 -4.23 13.72
C PHE A 132 5.39 -3.34 12.81
N LEU A 133 4.17 -3.77 12.52
CA LEU A 133 3.25 -3.06 11.65
C LEU A 133 2.01 -2.56 12.38
N TYR A 134 1.61 -1.35 12.06
CA TYR A 134 0.25 -0.88 12.29
C TYR A 134 -0.54 -0.99 11.00
N SER A 135 -1.72 -1.60 11.06
CA SER A 135 -2.67 -1.69 9.95
C SER A 135 -4.01 -1.04 10.31
N CYS A 136 -4.94 -1.08 9.38
CA CYS A 136 -6.28 -0.52 9.55
C CYS A 136 -7.28 -1.65 9.42
N LYS A 137 -7.78 -2.17 10.54
CA LYS A 137 -8.91 -3.09 10.51
C LYS A 137 -10.08 -2.38 9.83
N SER A 138 -10.56 -2.97 8.74
CA SER A 138 -11.79 -2.51 8.11
C SER A 138 -12.87 -2.47 9.17
N LYS A 139 -13.66 -1.38 9.25
CA LYS A 139 -14.90 -1.40 9.99
C LYS A 139 -15.72 -2.51 9.34
N CYS A 140 -15.72 -3.71 9.92
CA CYS A 140 -16.84 -4.58 9.72
C CYS A 140 -18.00 -3.80 10.32
N ASP A 141 -18.83 -3.23 9.47
CA ASP A 141 -20.19 -2.98 9.89
C ASP A 141 -20.73 -4.35 10.27
N PHE A 142 -20.59 -4.69 11.54
CA PHE A 142 -21.51 -5.62 12.16
C PHE A 142 -22.87 -4.97 11.89
N ILE A 143 -23.54 -5.42 10.85
CA ILE A 143 -24.97 -5.24 10.77
C ILE A 143 -25.40 -5.77 12.13
N LYS A 144 -25.91 -4.88 13.00
CA LYS A 144 -26.56 -5.29 14.24
C LYS A 144 -27.56 -6.33 13.76
N ILE A 145 -27.24 -7.60 13.97
CA ILE A 145 -28.20 -8.67 13.75
C ILE A 145 -29.22 -8.40 14.81
N GLY A 146 -30.26 -7.66 14.40
CA GLY A 146 -31.51 -7.64 15.15
C GLY A 146 -31.91 -9.09 15.36
N VAL A 147 -32.59 -9.38 16.43
CA VAL A 147 -32.98 -10.70 16.95
C VAL A 147 -33.69 -11.63 15.92
N ASN A 148 -33.80 -11.25 14.68
CA ASN A 148 -34.40 -12.01 13.60
C ASN A 148 -33.30 -12.60 12.71
N ASN A 149 -33.15 -13.91 12.73
CA ASN A 149 -32.33 -14.86 11.98
C ASN A 149 -32.01 -14.46 10.51
N GLN A 150 -31.41 -13.32 10.26
CA GLN A 150 -30.93 -12.95 8.93
C GLN A 150 -29.54 -13.56 8.71
N ILE A 151 -29.44 -14.37 7.68
CA ILE A 151 -28.21 -15.01 7.20
C ILE A 151 -27.18 -13.88 6.90
N PRO A 152 -25.99 -13.90 7.49
CA PRO A 152 -24.96 -12.91 7.21
C PRO A 152 -24.62 -12.91 5.71
N ASN A 153 -24.68 -11.74 5.07
CA ASN A 153 -24.28 -11.60 3.67
C ASN A 153 -22.85 -12.15 3.49
N PRO A 154 -22.66 -13.25 2.75
CA PRO A 154 -21.37 -13.92 2.61
C PRO A 154 -20.31 -13.02 1.95
N ASN A 155 -20.74 -11.97 1.23
CA ASN A 155 -19.84 -11.03 0.56
C ASN A 155 -19.27 -9.95 1.52
N LYS A 156 -19.91 -9.65 2.64
CA LYS A 156 -19.41 -8.67 3.64
C LYS A 156 -18.40 -9.27 4.64
N LYS A 157 -18.39 -10.57 4.87
CA LYS A 157 -17.42 -11.25 5.76
C LYS A 157 -16.03 -11.43 5.17
N ARG A 158 -15.83 -11.15 3.88
CA ARG A 158 -14.57 -11.42 3.17
C ARG A 158 -13.46 -10.38 3.43
N LEU A 159 -13.77 -9.23 3.99
CA LEU A 159 -12.86 -8.07 4.03
C LEU A 159 -12.03 -7.93 5.32
N THR A 160 -12.23 -8.78 6.32
CA THR A 160 -11.67 -8.60 7.67
C THR A 160 -10.23 -9.09 7.86
N PHE A 161 -9.59 -9.68 6.86
CA PHE A 161 -8.32 -10.39 7.05
C PHE A 161 -7.15 -9.87 6.20
N TYR A 162 -7.40 -8.97 5.26
CA TYR A 162 -6.34 -8.47 4.36
C TYR A 162 -5.21 -7.79 5.13
N GLU A 163 -5.54 -7.02 6.14
CA GLU A 163 -4.58 -6.32 6.97
C GLU A 163 -3.64 -7.23 7.76
N LEU A 164 -4.04 -8.47 8.03
CA LEU A 164 -3.23 -9.43 8.80
C LEU A 164 -2.35 -10.31 7.92
N ILE A 165 -2.72 -10.50 6.64
CA ILE A 165 -2.01 -11.40 5.73
C ILE A 165 -0.56 -10.98 5.53
N PHE A 166 -0.33 -9.68 5.31
CA PHE A 166 1.02 -9.17 5.12
C PHE A 166 1.86 -9.30 6.38
N GLN A 167 1.27 -9.09 7.56
CA GLN A 167 1.95 -9.31 8.85
C GLN A 167 2.34 -10.78 9.02
N GLU A 168 1.46 -11.71 8.65
CA GLU A 168 1.73 -13.16 8.71
C GLU A 168 2.87 -13.55 7.76
N ILE A 169 2.89 -13.01 6.54
CA ILE A 169 3.97 -13.25 5.58
C ILE A 169 5.29 -12.68 6.10
N TYR A 170 5.28 -11.42 6.58
CA TYR A 170 6.49 -10.72 6.99
C TYR A 170 7.12 -11.34 8.25
N SER A 171 6.30 -11.82 9.19
CA SER A 171 6.80 -12.51 10.39
C SER A 171 7.56 -13.81 10.09
N LYS A 172 7.32 -14.42 8.93
CA LYS A 172 8.04 -15.60 8.46
C LYS A 172 9.33 -15.27 7.70
N GLU A 173 9.48 -14.01 7.25
CA GLU A 173 10.67 -13.58 6.52
C GLU A 173 11.76 -13.03 7.44
N ASN A 174 11.39 -12.45 8.58
CA ASN A 174 12.34 -11.82 9.46
C ASN A 174 12.03 -12.14 10.92
N VAL A 175 12.99 -12.75 11.59
CA VAL A 175 12.87 -13.22 13.00
C VAL A 175 12.73 -12.07 13.99
N PHE A 176 13.11 -10.85 13.61
CA PHE A 176 12.96 -9.67 14.45
C PHE A 176 11.61 -8.97 14.29
N PHE A 177 10.70 -9.53 13.48
CA PHE A 177 9.35 -9.00 13.38
C PHE A 177 8.54 -9.32 14.63
N ASP A 178 8.17 -8.29 15.38
CA ASP A 178 7.36 -8.45 16.60
C ASP A 178 5.86 -8.39 16.29
N LYS A 179 5.29 -9.56 16.08
CA LYS A 179 3.86 -9.71 15.80
C LYS A 179 2.98 -9.24 16.97
N ASN A 180 3.47 -9.35 18.21
CA ASN A 180 2.71 -8.96 19.41
C ASN A 180 2.60 -7.45 19.54
N SER A 181 3.54 -6.69 19.00
CA SER A 181 3.50 -5.23 18.96
C SER A 181 2.63 -4.66 17.84
N CYS A 182 2.16 -5.49 16.91
CA CYS A 182 1.28 -5.05 15.83
C CYS A 182 -0.08 -4.56 16.34
N VAL A 183 -0.60 -3.49 15.74
CA VAL A 183 -1.92 -2.93 16.05
C VAL A 183 -2.75 -2.79 14.78
N ASN A 184 -3.93 -3.42 14.78
CA ASN A 184 -4.77 -3.54 13.60
C ASN A 184 -6.02 -2.65 13.64
N LYS A 185 -6.05 -1.64 14.51
CA LYS A 185 -7.15 -0.69 14.64
C LYS A 185 -6.69 0.75 14.52
N ILE A 186 -7.62 1.62 14.14
CA ILE A 186 -7.39 3.07 14.12
C ILE A 186 -7.98 3.65 15.40
N TYR A 187 -7.13 4.22 16.25
CA TYR A 187 -7.58 4.99 17.41
C TYR A 187 -8.02 6.39 16.98
N PRO A 188 -8.95 7.06 17.72
CA PRO A 188 -9.40 8.42 17.40
C PRO A 188 -8.25 9.42 17.22
N SER A 189 -7.20 9.34 18.03
CA SER A 189 -6.00 10.18 17.93
C SER A 189 -5.13 9.92 16.68
N LYS A 190 -5.42 8.85 15.91
CA LYS A 190 -4.66 8.42 14.73
C LYS A 190 -5.44 8.54 13.42
N ILE A 191 -6.67 9.06 13.43
CA ILE A 191 -7.50 9.19 12.21
C ILE A 191 -6.89 10.13 11.17
N LYS A 192 -6.04 11.08 11.58
CA LYS A 192 -5.35 12.05 10.72
C LYS A 192 -4.00 11.56 10.18
N THR A 193 -3.60 10.31 10.44
CA THR A 193 -2.34 9.74 9.94
C THR A 193 -2.45 9.26 8.50
N ALA A 194 -1.32 9.20 7.79
CA ALA A 194 -1.23 8.66 6.42
C ALA A 194 -1.97 7.34 6.27
N ARG A 195 -1.62 6.34 7.06
CA ARG A 195 -2.22 5.00 7.05
C ARG A 195 -3.75 5.04 7.14
N ALA A 196 -4.28 5.83 8.09
CA ALA A 196 -5.71 5.90 8.33
C ALA A 196 -6.46 6.61 7.18
N VAL A 197 -5.87 7.70 6.66
CA VAL A 197 -6.47 8.47 5.56
C VAL A 197 -6.44 7.68 4.26
N LEU A 198 -5.36 6.98 3.95
CA LEU A 198 -5.29 6.17 2.75
C LEU A 198 -6.30 5.02 2.77
N LYS A 199 -6.51 4.40 3.92
CA LYS A 199 -7.57 3.39 4.10
C LYS A 199 -8.97 4.00 3.95
N ASN A 200 -9.27 5.07 4.69
CA ASN A 200 -10.64 5.58 4.84
C ASN A 200 -11.09 6.46 3.66
N LYS A 201 -10.19 7.31 3.13
CA LYS A 201 -10.49 8.27 2.06
C LYS A 201 -10.30 7.68 0.67
N TYR A 202 -9.24 6.88 0.48
CA TYR A 202 -8.87 6.32 -0.81
C TYR A 202 -9.16 4.82 -0.96
N ASN A 203 -9.72 4.20 0.08
CA ASN A 203 -10.13 2.79 0.11
C ASN A 203 -9.00 1.81 -0.26
N ILE A 204 -7.77 2.10 0.19
CA ILE A 204 -6.61 1.24 -0.03
C ILE A 204 -6.61 0.15 1.05
N ASP A 205 -6.85 -1.10 0.64
CA ASP A 205 -7.00 -2.23 1.57
C ASP A 205 -5.70 -2.54 2.32
N PHE A 206 -4.58 -2.61 1.61
CA PHE A 206 -3.27 -2.82 2.20
C PHE A 206 -2.63 -1.48 2.57
N SER A 207 -3.06 -0.89 3.68
CA SER A 207 -2.55 0.39 4.19
C SER A 207 -1.89 0.21 5.55
N TYR A 208 -0.56 0.41 5.60
CA TYR A 208 0.29 0.12 6.75
C TYR A 208 1.15 1.30 7.17
N CYS A 209 1.62 1.21 8.42
CA CYS A 209 2.76 1.94 8.94
C CYS A 209 3.75 0.90 9.48
N LEU A 210 5.00 0.93 9.01
CA LEU A 210 6.08 0.12 9.54
C LEU A 210 6.83 0.92 10.59
N GLU A 211 6.85 0.42 11.79
CA GLU A 211 7.57 0.99 12.93
C GLU A 211 8.82 0.15 13.20
N THR A 212 9.99 0.76 13.14
CA THR A 212 11.26 0.10 13.43
C THR A 212 11.91 0.75 14.65
N SER A 213 12.38 -0.01 15.60
CA SER A 213 13.06 0.54 16.78
C SER A 213 14.20 1.48 16.39
N LEU A 214 14.30 2.65 17.05
CA LEU A 214 15.42 3.58 16.91
C LEU A 214 16.69 3.07 17.56
N GLY A 215 16.60 2.09 18.48
CA GLY A 215 17.72 1.69 19.31
C GLY A 215 18.11 0.24 19.17
N ALA A 216 17.19 -0.70 19.38
CA ALA A 216 17.61 -2.04 19.67
C ALA A 216 16.69 -3.17 19.16
N ILE A 217 17.32 -4.34 19.03
CA ILE A 217 16.70 -5.64 18.78
C ILE A 217 16.68 -6.41 20.09
N LYS A 218 15.57 -7.04 20.39
CA LYS A 218 15.47 -8.05 21.45
C LYS A 218 15.36 -9.42 20.80
N VAL A 219 16.29 -10.32 21.11
CA VAL A 219 16.31 -11.69 20.61
C VAL A 219 15.62 -12.64 21.62
N ASP A 220 15.28 -13.86 21.18
CA ASP A 220 14.45 -14.82 21.92
C ASP A 220 14.96 -15.14 23.35
N ASN A 221 16.26 -15.14 23.56
CA ASN A 221 16.87 -15.33 24.88
C ASN A 221 16.80 -14.09 25.80
N GLY A 222 16.08 -13.03 25.38
CA GLY A 222 15.96 -11.77 26.10
C GLY A 222 17.14 -10.81 25.95
N ARG A 223 18.20 -11.20 25.24
CA ARG A 223 19.37 -10.34 24.98
C ARG A 223 18.98 -9.15 24.10
N ILE A 224 19.46 -7.98 24.47
CA ILE A 224 19.23 -6.74 23.73
C ILE A 224 20.52 -6.37 22.99
N MET A 225 20.41 -6.04 21.71
CA MET A 225 21.51 -5.61 20.86
C MET A 225 21.13 -4.35 20.09
N PRO A 226 22.06 -3.42 19.83
CA PRO A 226 21.75 -2.26 18.99
C PRO A 226 21.38 -2.71 17.56
N PHE A 227 20.45 -1.98 16.93
CA PHE A 227 20.21 -2.10 15.50
C PHE A 227 21.41 -1.54 14.73
N THR A 228 21.97 -2.34 13.85
CA THR A 228 22.97 -1.87 12.88
C THR A 228 22.30 -1.34 11.60
N ILE A 229 23.03 -0.53 10.83
CA ILE A 229 22.55 -0.05 9.53
C ILE A 229 22.20 -1.21 8.61
N GLU A 230 23.01 -2.26 8.57
CA GLU A 230 22.77 -3.44 7.75
C GLU A 230 21.50 -4.20 8.18
N GLN A 231 21.20 -4.21 9.47
CA GLN A 231 19.95 -4.80 9.95
C GLN A 231 18.72 -3.97 9.54
N TYR A 232 18.80 -2.63 9.56
CA TYR A 232 17.75 -1.78 9.01
C TYR A 232 17.55 -2.02 7.52
N LYS A 233 18.64 -2.11 6.74
CA LYS A 233 18.55 -2.44 5.32
C LYS A 233 17.95 -3.83 5.09
N LYS A 234 18.31 -4.81 5.93
CA LYS A 234 17.70 -6.14 5.89
C LYS A 234 16.19 -6.10 6.14
N VAL A 235 15.71 -5.32 7.09
CA VAL A 235 14.26 -5.10 7.30
C VAL A 235 13.62 -4.62 5.99
N GLY A 236 14.21 -3.65 5.29
CA GLY A 236 13.70 -3.15 4.01
C GLY A 236 13.73 -4.20 2.90
N ARG A 237 14.82 -4.96 2.78
CA ARG A 237 14.91 -6.07 1.83
C ARG A 237 13.82 -7.13 2.07
N ASP A 238 13.66 -7.56 3.31
CA ASP A 238 12.70 -8.59 3.69
C ASP A 238 11.25 -8.10 3.52
N PHE A 239 11.01 -6.78 3.66
CA PHE A 239 9.74 -6.16 3.28
C PHE A 239 9.46 -6.36 1.78
N GLY A 240 10.44 -6.12 0.92
CA GLY A 240 10.31 -6.36 -0.51
C GLY A 240 10.06 -7.82 -0.85
N ILE A 241 10.74 -8.76 -0.20
CA ILE A 241 10.50 -10.20 -0.34
C ILE A 241 9.07 -10.55 0.11
N SER A 242 8.60 -9.94 1.18
CA SER A 242 7.24 -10.15 1.70
C SER A 242 6.17 -9.61 0.73
N LEU A 243 6.42 -8.48 0.08
CA LEU A 243 5.56 -7.97 -1.00
C LEU A 243 5.49 -8.94 -2.18
N TYR A 244 6.63 -9.51 -2.58
CA TYR A 244 6.65 -10.53 -3.63
C TYR A 244 5.81 -11.75 -3.22
N LYS A 245 5.97 -12.25 -2.00
CA LYS A 245 5.18 -13.39 -1.50
C LYS A 245 3.69 -13.07 -1.41
N LEU A 246 3.32 -11.86 -1.02
CA LEU A 246 1.93 -11.39 -1.01
C LEU A 246 1.30 -11.43 -2.42
N SER A 247 2.11 -11.21 -3.46
CA SER A 247 1.65 -11.24 -4.85
C SER A 247 1.45 -12.65 -5.43
N ILE A 248 1.90 -13.71 -4.73
CA ILE A 248 1.76 -15.09 -5.17
C ILE A 248 0.44 -15.67 -4.65
N PRO A 249 -0.54 -16.04 -5.50
CA PRO A 249 -1.87 -16.48 -5.07
C PRO A 249 -1.86 -17.63 -4.07
N LYS A 250 -0.98 -18.63 -4.25
CA LYS A 250 -0.87 -19.78 -3.35
C LYS A 250 -0.41 -19.38 -1.94
N ILE A 251 0.59 -18.48 -1.85
CA ILE A 251 1.13 -18.01 -0.55
C ILE A 251 0.10 -17.11 0.14
N TYR A 252 -0.53 -16.22 -0.63
CA TYR A 252 -1.64 -15.41 -0.15
C TYR A 252 -2.74 -16.28 0.47
N TYR A 253 -3.19 -17.31 -0.23
CA TYR A 253 -4.25 -18.22 0.23
C TYR A 253 -3.87 -18.98 1.51
N LEU A 254 -2.65 -19.50 1.59
CA LEU A 254 -2.16 -20.22 2.79
C LEU A 254 -2.08 -19.28 4.00
N SER A 255 -1.59 -18.06 3.80
CA SER A 255 -1.49 -17.06 4.86
C SER A 255 -2.88 -16.58 5.32
N TYR A 256 -3.81 -16.42 4.39
CA TYR A 256 -5.20 -16.09 4.69
C TYR A 256 -5.86 -17.16 5.58
N ASN A 257 -5.68 -18.43 5.26
CA ASN A 257 -6.23 -19.54 6.06
C ASN A 257 -5.59 -19.62 7.45
N SER A 258 -4.29 -19.40 7.56
CA SER A 258 -3.58 -19.37 8.85
C SER A 258 -4.14 -18.28 9.77
N VAL A 259 -4.33 -17.06 9.26
CA VAL A 259 -4.93 -15.95 10.01
C VAL A 259 -6.35 -16.29 10.45
N ARG A 260 -7.17 -16.84 9.56
CA ARG A 260 -8.56 -17.20 9.86
C ARG A 260 -8.68 -18.27 10.96
N VAL A 261 -7.81 -19.27 10.93
CA VAL A 261 -7.79 -20.32 11.97
C VAL A 261 -7.40 -19.75 13.32
N ASN A 262 -6.41 -18.86 13.39
CA ASN A 262 -5.97 -18.25 14.63
C ASN A 262 -7.03 -17.33 15.24
N GLU A 263 -7.75 -16.54 14.44
CA GLU A 263 -8.87 -15.73 14.94
C GLU A 263 -10.04 -16.61 15.43
N ALA A 264 -10.34 -17.71 14.76
CA ALA A 264 -11.36 -18.64 15.22
C ALA A 264 -11.01 -19.24 16.59
N LYS A 265 -9.72 -19.61 16.79
CA LYS A 265 -9.25 -20.11 18.09
C LYS A 265 -9.32 -19.06 19.20
N SER A 266 -8.98 -17.82 18.92
CA SER A 266 -9.04 -16.72 19.91
C SER A 266 -10.49 -16.41 20.34
N ASN A 267 -11.44 -16.52 19.42
CA ASN A 267 -12.86 -16.32 19.73
C ASN A 267 -13.48 -17.47 20.53
N ILE A 268 -12.95 -18.68 20.43
CA ILE A 268 -13.41 -19.82 21.23
C ILE A 268 -12.89 -19.74 22.67
N GLY A 269 -11.69 -19.20 22.88
CA GLY A 269 -11.09 -19.05 24.21
C GLY A 269 -11.74 -17.96 25.09
N ASN A 270 -12.54 -17.05 24.53
CA ASN A 270 -13.13 -15.92 25.24
C ASN A 270 -14.58 -16.14 25.73
N ASN A 271 -15.19 -17.28 25.44
CA ASN A 271 -16.51 -17.62 25.98
C ASN A 271 -16.37 -18.46 27.26
N ALA A 272 -16.34 -17.79 28.41
CA ALA A 272 -16.29 -18.39 29.75
C ALA A 272 -17.54 -19.22 30.13
N ASN A 273 -18.52 -19.34 29.24
CA ASN A 273 -19.74 -20.13 29.46
C ASN A 273 -19.73 -21.39 28.58
N GLY A 274 -19.13 -22.45 29.04
CA GLY A 274 -19.01 -23.84 28.58
C GLY A 274 -19.92 -24.46 27.51
N LYS A 275 -20.51 -23.70 26.60
CA LYS A 275 -21.27 -24.21 25.45
C LYS A 275 -20.36 -24.36 24.23
N LYS A 276 -19.99 -25.60 23.92
CA LYS A 276 -19.35 -25.98 22.65
C LYS A 276 -20.23 -25.54 21.47
N ILE A 277 -19.86 -24.45 20.81
CA ILE A 277 -20.48 -24.05 19.54
C ILE A 277 -19.90 -24.96 18.46
N LYS A 278 -20.69 -25.92 17.97
CA LYS A 278 -20.38 -26.66 16.74
C LYS A 278 -20.38 -25.68 15.56
N GLY A 279 -19.20 -25.17 15.18
CA GLY A 279 -19.03 -24.34 14.02
C GLY A 279 -19.27 -25.15 12.75
N LYS A 280 -20.36 -24.90 12.03
CA LYS A 280 -20.52 -25.38 10.65
C LYS A 280 -19.47 -24.67 9.79
N TYR A 281 -18.44 -25.40 9.38
CA TYR A 281 -17.47 -24.93 8.41
C TYR A 281 -18.15 -24.82 7.04
N LEU A 282 -18.37 -23.60 6.57
CA LEU A 282 -18.73 -23.38 5.17
C LEU A 282 -17.47 -23.60 4.32
N PHE A 283 -17.40 -24.71 3.62
CA PHE A 283 -16.45 -24.93 2.56
C PHE A 283 -16.74 -23.91 1.43
N LEU A 284 -15.86 -22.95 1.24
CA LEU A 284 -15.83 -22.17 0.02
C LEU A 284 -15.27 -23.07 -1.10
N PRO A 285 -15.81 -23.00 -2.33
CA PRO A 285 -15.31 -23.81 -3.43
C PRO A 285 -13.80 -23.61 -3.59
N MET A 286 -13.08 -24.72 -3.75
CA MET A 286 -11.65 -24.73 -4.03
C MET A 286 -11.41 -23.91 -5.31
N ILE A 287 -10.74 -22.78 -5.17
CA ILE A 287 -10.29 -22.01 -6.32
C ILE A 287 -9.11 -22.78 -6.90
N ASN A 288 -9.26 -23.21 -8.16
CA ASN A 288 -8.25 -24.00 -8.86
C ASN A 288 -6.90 -23.25 -8.89
N PRO A 289 -5.82 -23.79 -8.32
CA PRO A 289 -4.52 -23.13 -8.27
C PRO A 289 -3.83 -23.00 -9.64
N ASN A 290 -4.39 -23.62 -10.70
CA ASN A 290 -3.84 -23.60 -12.06
C ASN A 290 -4.41 -22.47 -12.94
N ILE A 291 -5.31 -21.63 -12.42
CA ILE A 291 -5.78 -20.46 -13.15
C ILE A 291 -4.71 -19.37 -13.07
N GLY A 292 -4.20 -18.94 -14.22
CA GLY A 292 -3.13 -17.94 -14.32
C GLY A 292 -3.48 -16.62 -13.59
N MET A 293 -2.47 -15.95 -13.10
CA MET A 293 -2.52 -14.76 -12.23
C MET A 293 -3.45 -13.64 -12.76
N ASN A 294 -3.51 -13.47 -14.09
CA ASN A 294 -4.36 -12.45 -14.73
C ASN A 294 -5.86 -12.77 -14.60
N ASN A 295 -6.27 -14.04 -14.66
CA ASN A 295 -7.66 -14.43 -14.47
C ASN A 295 -8.11 -14.31 -13.02
N TYR A 296 -7.18 -14.44 -12.06
CA TYR A 296 -7.47 -14.28 -10.64
C TYR A 296 -7.77 -12.82 -10.27
N ILE A 297 -6.97 -11.89 -10.82
CA ILE A 297 -7.15 -10.45 -10.63
C ILE A 297 -8.40 -9.97 -11.38
N TYR A 298 -8.65 -10.48 -12.58
CA TYR A 298 -9.83 -10.13 -13.40
C TYR A 298 -11.14 -10.58 -12.72
N ASN A 299 -11.20 -11.80 -12.20
CA ASN A 299 -12.38 -12.30 -11.48
C ASN A 299 -12.59 -11.56 -10.15
N TYR A 300 -11.51 -11.17 -9.44
CA TYR A 300 -11.61 -10.37 -8.22
C TYR A 300 -12.22 -8.99 -8.48
N ASN A 301 -11.81 -8.31 -9.54
CA ASN A 301 -12.32 -6.99 -9.92
C ASN A 301 -13.76 -7.05 -10.45
N LYS A 302 -14.16 -8.14 -11.11
CA LYS A 302 -15.52 -8.33 -11.61
C LYS A 302 -16.57 -8.50 -10.50
N PHE A 303 -16.17 -9.03 -9.34
CA PHE A 303 -17.06 -9.20 -8.17
C PHE A 303 -17.13 -7.97 -7.26
N ASN A 304 -16.22 -7.01 -7.39
CA ASN A 304 -16.14 -5.82 -6.52
C ASN A 304 -16.46 -4.49 -7.26
N SER A 305 -16.88 -4.52 -8.52
CA SER A 305 -17.32 -3.33 -9.24
C SER A 305 -18.75 -2.94 -8.81
N PRO A 306 -19.00 -1.66 -8.41
CA PRO A 306 -20.33 -1.20 -8.00
C PRO A 306 -21.36 -1.12 -9.16
N PHE A 307 -21.00 -1.47 -10.39
CA PHE A 307 -21.79 -1.22 -11.61
C PHE A 307 -22.64 -2.40 -12.09
N PHE A 308 -22.86 -3.46 -11.31
CA PHE A 308 -23.82 -4.49 -11.67
C PHE A 308 -24.95 -4.60 -10.65
N SER A 309 -25.89 -3.67 -10.72
CA SER A 309 -27.23 -3.87 -10.17
C SER A 309 -28.26 -3.37 -11.20
N LYS A 310 -29.13 -4.31 -11.56
CA LYS A 310 -30.37 -4.19 -12.34
C LYS A 310 -30.25 -4.37 -13.85
N GLY A 311 -30.56 -5.57 -14.29
CA GLY A 311 -31.12 -5.90 -15.60
C GLY A 311 -32.17 -6.99 -15.39
N ASN A 312 -33.42 -6.61 -15.49
CA ASN A 312 -34.57 -7.50 -15.42
C ASN A 312 -34.54 -8.53 -16.53
N HIS A 313 -34.76 -9.79 -16.19
CA HIS A 313 -35.10 -10.84 -17.15
C HIS A 313 -36.50 -10.56 -17.73
N ALA A 314 -36.60 -10.41 -19.03
CA ALA A 314 -37.81 -10.68 -19.79
C ALA A 314 -37.41 -11.59 -20.97
N ASN A 315 -37.95 -12.81 -20.92
CA ASN A 315 -37.97 -13.75 -22.06
C ASN A 315 -38.83 -13.20 -23.16
N HIS A 316 -38.33 -13.15 -24.39
CA HIS A 316 -39.17 -13.39 -25.59
C HIS A 316 -38.29 -13.91 -26.72
N ASN A 317 -38.58 -15.15 -27.12
CA ASN A 317 -38.22 -15.74 -28.41
C ASN A 317 -39.09 -15.09 -29.50
N GLU A 318 -38.49 -14.64 -30.60
CA GLU A 318 -38.97 -14.86 -31.95
C GLU A 318 -38.02 -14.21 -33.00
N PRO A 319 -38.02 -14.71 -34.28
CA PRO A 319 -36.92 -14.48 -35.21
C PRO A 319 -37.21 -13.29 -36.16
N ILE A 320 -36.17 -12.50 -36.46
CA ILE A 320 -36.29 -11.36 -37.36
C ILE A 320 -35.55 -11.60 -38.67
N LYS A 321 -36.32 -11.42 -39.72
CA LYS A 321 -35.94 -11.40 -41.13
C LYS A 321 -35.10 -10.19 -41.53
N ASN A 322 -34.17 -10.44 -42.46
CA ASN A 322 -33.40 -9.43 -43.17
C ASN A 322 -34.27 -8.41 -43.92
N LYS A 323 -33.90 -7.14 -43.84
CA LYS A 323 -34.12 -6.18 -44.96
C LYS A 323 -33.01 -5.11 -44.97
N SER A 324 -32.45 -4.94 -46.15
CA SER A 324 -31.55 -3.92 -46.62
C SER A 324 -32.17 -2.52 -46.66
N GLY A 325 -31.38 -1.47 -46.48
CA GLY A 325 -31.77 -0.10 -46.77
C GLY A 325 -30.67 0.91 -46.43
N ASN A 326 -30.04 1.39 -47.49
CA ASN A 326 -29.14 2.55 -47.47
C ASN A 326 -29.91 3.80 -47.02
N ASP A 327 -29.28 4.64 -46.23
CA ASP A 327 -29.42 6.08 -46.35
C ASP A 327 -28.25 6.86 -45.74
N ILE A 328 -27.76 7.77 -46.57
CA ILE A 328 -26.67 8.69 -46.42
C ILE A 328 -27.18 9.94 -45.69
N ILE A 329 -26.62 10.36 -44.60
CA ILE A 329 -26.72 11.75 -44.14
C ILE A 329 -25.32 12.29 -43.75
N LYS A 330 -24.86 13.20 -44.63
CA LYS A 330 -23.77 14.15 -44.40
C LYS A 330 -24.19 15.19 -43.36
N LYS A 331 -23.34 15.48 -42.36
CA LYS A 331 -23.28 16.82 -41.76
C LYS A 331 -21.90 17.13 -41.17
N ASN A 332 -21.26 18.06 -41.84
CA ASN A 332 -20.45 19.22 -41.42
C ASN A 332 -19.39 19.08 -40.32
N TYR A 333 -18.16 19.04 -40.82
CA TYR A 333 -16.96 19.44 -40.07
C TYR A 333 -16.89 20.97 -39.95
N HIS A 334 -16.75 21.48 -38.72
CA HIS A 334 -16.24 22.82 -38.50
C HIS A 334 -14.77 22.69 -38.06
N LYS A 335 -13.91 23.26 -38.92
CA LYS A 335 -12.49 23.49 -38.67
C LYS A 335 -12.32 24.61 -37.64
N ASN A 336 -11.64 24.35 -36.53
CA ASN A 336 -10.99 25.39 -35.76
C ASN A 336 -9.47 25.20 -35.78
N LYS A 337 -8.82 26.26 -36.28
CA LYS A 337 -7.37 26.42 -36.44
C LYS A 337 -6.65 26.31 -35.08
N VAL A 338 -5.68 25.42 -35.03
CA VAL A 338 -4.63 25.39 -34.00
C VAL A 338 -3.54 26.37 -34.42
N ILE A 339 -3.21 27.32 -33.56
CA ILE A 339 -2.02 28.17 -33.69
C ILE A 339 -0.91 27.53 -32.84
N GLU A 340 0.07 26.95 -33.51
CA GLU A 340 1.33 26.57 -32.91
C GLU A 340 2.15 27.81 -32.55
N LYS A 341 2.62 27.89 -31.32
CA LYS A 341 3.82 28.66 -30.97
C LYS A 341 4.70 27.81 -30.05
N ASN A 342 5.59 27.06 -30.67
CA ASN A 342 6.77 26.50 -30.03
C ASN A 342 7.73 27.63 -29.66
N LYS A 343 8.11 27.74 -28.39
CA LYS A 343 9.37 28.31 -27.96
C LYS A 343 10.02 27.37 -26.96
N PHE A 344 10.96 26.60 -27.46
CA PHE A 344 11.96 25.92 -26.65
C PHE A 344 12.89 26.95 -26.03
N LEU A 345 12.99 26.95 -24.71
CA LEU A 345 14.09 27.56 -23.98
C LEU A 345 14.89 26.42 -23.36
N SER A 346 16.07 26.20 -23.92
CA SER A 346 17.14 25.37 -23.35
C SER A 346 17.77 26.12 -22.16
N PRO A 347 18.09 25.45 -21.05
CA PRO A 347 18.86 26.09 -19.98
C PRO A 347 20.34 26.06 -20.37
N ILE A 348 20.94 27.25 -20.39
CA ILE A 348 22.39 27.48 -20.49
C ILE A 348 23.00 27.07 -19.14
N ILE A 349 23.81 26.02 -19.14
CA ILE A 349 24.69 25.68 -18.03
C ILE A 349 26.02 26.39 -18.27
N SER A 350 26.31 27.44 -17.48
CA SER A 350 27.64 27.99 -17.36
C SER A 350 28.42 27.32 -16.22
N PRO A 351 29.70 26.99 -16.40
CA PRO A 351 30.49 26.38 -15.33
C PRO A 351 31.01 27.47 -14.36
N LEU A 352 30.61 27.38 -13.11
CA LEU A 352 31.21 28.11 -12.02
C LEU A 352 32.56 27.45 -11.68
N LYS A 353 33.64 28.14 -12.03
CA LYS A 353 34.96 27.98 -11.42
C LYS A 353 34.94 28.77 -10.13
N ASP A 354 35.02 28.10 -8.98
CA ASP A 354 35.65 28.70 -7.82
C ASP A 354 36.29 27.61 -6.94
N LYS A 355 37.60 27.78 -6.84
CA LYS A 355 38.49 27.10 -5.92
C LYS A 355 38.36 27.81 -4.56
N ASN A 356 37.97 27.07 -3.50
CA ASN A 356 38.46 27.36 -2.18
C ASN A 356 38.45 26.11 -1.30
N ILE A 357 39.66 25.63 -1.07
CA ILE A 357 40.03 24.54 -0.20
C ILE A 357 40.01 25.07 1.23
N PHE A 358 39.12 24.57 2.07
CA PHE A 358 39.24 24.74 3.54
C PHE A 358 39.92 23.51 4.13
N SER A 359 41.17 23.69 4.56
CA SER A 359 41.89 22.73 5.39
C SER A 359 41.46 22.89 6.86
N PHE A 360 40.88 21.84 7.47
CA PHE A 360 40.76 21.76 8.91
C PHE A 360 42.00 21.09 9.49
N LYS A 361 42.78 21.82 10.29
CA LYS A 361 43.78 21.27 11.23
C LYS A 361 43.06 20.80 12.47
N ALA A 362 43.26 19.53 12.86
CA ALA A 362 42.91 19.01 14.15
C ALA A 362 43.77 19.62 15.26
N LYS A 363 43.14 19.98 16.36
CA LYS A 363 43.74 20.07 17.67
C LYS A 363 43.01 19.11 18.58
#